data_95774fda4418f2dfd02f90fa8c52fb5c
#
_entry.id   95774fda4418f2dfd02f90fa8c52fb5c
#
_cell.length_a   1.000
_cell.length_b   1.000
_cell.length_c   1.000
_cell.angle_alpha   90.00
_cell.angle_beta   90.00
_cell.angle_gamma   90.00
#
_symmetry.space_group_name_H-M   'P 1'
#
loop_
_entity.id
_entity.type
_entity.pdbx_description
1 polymer ?
#
loop_
_entity_poly.entity_id
_entity_poly.type
_entity_poly.pdbx_seq_one_letter_code
_entity_poly.pdbx_strand_id
1 'polypeptide(L)'
;MRRNELYTRAGTARHRAIGTLLLGMLCALPAAASADVDALEQRVAELTRQLEEARRALAAAKDEPIGTGALDTGADDATVVSQKMIAPGVVAETDEAPDESAPESTVLKIGPVTVGGAMRVNYVLGSYKVQEAVAGPNRGGNGGNIELDTFRINLALDYENIIGRLEYRWYPAGTGKSYNFLHTGWLGYRFADDSEVQVGVNRVPFGPGPYGVSQSWFFDQHYYVGLSDDMDLGIKYSTSIDQWTLDAAYYPLSEGSYFGRSLNSTRYSYDAVRWGESIDADGNISYGGEHNGFDERNQLNLRAIYSFADTAIPTDVGVSLQYGQLKGQRIEDGSHWAASAHMINRMGPLKVASQLTRYEYDVDSDNPWGTDKLIPMGAYDFAWPAATKAWIPAVSVSYLMETPQISWLDSVLPYIEYSSIVKDESAFNDSQMWVAGAAWASGGWYIYSDLAYSNGNYFVGNEANGGGTDNYGRIDGVGDFGVNGNDKWNYRFNLNLGYYF
;
A
#
# COMPACT_ATOMS: atom_id res chain seq x y z
N MET A 1 -38.27 24.85 27.85
CA MET A 1 -38.65 24.38 26.51
C MET A 1 -38.17 25.30 25.37
N ARG A 2 -37.03 25.98 25.47
CA ARG A 2 -36.50 26.88 24.39
C ARG A 2 -34.99 26.68 24.11
N ARG A 3 -34.34 25.70 24.71
CA ARG A 3 -32.89 25.45 24.49
C ARG A 3 -32.58 24.28 23.54
N ASN A 4 -33.52 23.37 23.29
CA ASN A 4 -33.30 22.20 22.41
C ASN A 4 -33.57 22.43 20.92
N GLU A 5 -34.24 23.53 20.55
CA GLU A 5 -34.51 23.82 19.11
C GLU A 5 -33.36 24.49 18.38
N LEU A 6 -32.39 25.06 19.09
CA LEU A 6 -31.23 25.71 18.48
C LEU A 6 -30.13 24.73 18.07
N TYR A 7 -30.00 23.62 18.78
CA TYR A 7 -28.99 22.58 18.45
C TYR A 7 -29.37 21.75 17.22
N THR A 8 -30.65 21.44 17.04
CA THR A 8 -31.13 20.69 15.87
C THR A 8 -31.07 21.47 14.57
N ARG A 9 -31.14 22.82 14.61
CA ARG A 9 -31.00 23.63 13.39
C ARG A 9 -29.55 23.87 12.96
N ALA A 10 -28.60 23.84 13.87
CA ALA A 10 -27.17 23.95 13.55
C ALA A 10 -26.63 22.66 12.89
N GLY A 11 -27.04 21.49 13.37
CA GLY A 11 -26.64 20.20 12.80
C GLY A 11 -27.13 20.00 11.36
N THR A 12 -28.38 20.34 11.08
CA THR A 12 -28.95 20.20 9.72
C THR A 12 -28.37 21.19 8.70
N ALA A 13 -27.90 22.35 9.13
CA ALA A 13 -27.23 23.29 8.26
C ALA A 13 -25.80 22.84 7.86
N ARG A 14 -25.05 22.24 8.80
CA ARG A 14 -23.73 21.66 8.51
C ARG A 14 -23.79 20.49 7.54
N HIS A 15 -24.74 19.57 7.71
CA HIS A 15 -24.90 18.43 6.80
C HIS A 15 -25.28 18.85 5.37
N ARG A 16 -26.02 19.95 5.21
CA ARG A 16 -26.35 20.48 3.87
C ARG A 16 -25.14 21.17 3.21
N ALA A 17 -24.26 21.82 4.00
CA ALA A 17 -23.06 22.45 3.46
C ALA A 17 -22.03 21.44 2.96
N ILE A 18 -21.81 20.33 3.70
CA ILE A 18 -20.88 19.27 3.32
C ILE A 18 -21.36 18.53 2.08
N GLY A 19 -22.66 18.19 2.00
CA GLY A 19 -23.25 17.57 0.82
C GLY A 19 -23.16 18.44 -0.44
N THR A 20 -23.28 19.76 -0.28
CA THR A 20 -23.21 20.72 -1.39
C THR A 20 -21.75 20.96 -1.83
N LEU A 21 -20.77 20.87 -0.93
CA LEU A 21 -19.35 20.99 -1.27
C LEU A 21 -18.85 19.74 -2.03
N LEU A 22 -19.24 18.55 -1.61
CA LEU A 22 -18.91 17.30 -2.31
C LEU A 22 -19.56 17.23 -3.71
N LEU A 23 -20.82 17.64 -3.83
CA LEU A 23 -21.50 17.70 -5.12
C LEU A 23 -20.95 18.83 -6.01
N GLY A 24 -20.52 19.95 -5.42
CA GLY A 24 -19.91 21.06 -6.14
C GLY A 24 -18.52 20.72 -6.68
N MET A 25 -17.72 19.95 -5.95
CA MET A 25 -16.42 19.48 -6.44
C MET A 25 -16.55 18.44 -7.56
N LEU A 26 -17.54 17.56 -7.49
CA LEU A 26 -17.81 16.58 -8.56
C LEU A 26 -18.35 17.21 -9.85
N CYS A 27 -19.04 18.36 -9.77
CA CYS A 27 -19.61 19.02 -10.95
C CYS A 27 -18.69 20.11 -11.55
N ALA A 28 -17.64 20.54 -10.88
CA ALA A 28 -16.77 21.63 -11.34
C ALA A 28 -15.60 21.18 -12.22
N LEU A 29 -15.30 19.87 -12.29
CA LEU A 29 -14.15 19.34 -13.01
C LEU A 29 -14.24 19.38 -14.56
N PRO A 30 -15.41 19.32 -15.23
CA PRO A 30 -15.44 19.40 -16.69
C PRO A 30 -15.40 20.84 -17.25
N ALA A 31 -15.65 21.87 -16.46
CA ALA A 31 -15.77 23.25 -16.96
C ALA A 31 -14.45 24.06 -16.90
N ALA A 32 -13.45 23.60 -16.18
CA ALA A 32 -12.17 24.31 -16.03
C ALA A 32 -11.13 23.98 -17.12
N ALA A 33 -11.42 23.06 -18.01
CA ALA A 33 -10.47 22.59 -19.04
C ALA A 33 -10.40 23.48 -20.29
N SER A 34 -11.13 24.57 -20.39
CA SER A 34 -11.13 25.43 -21.57
C SER A 34 -10.64 26.87 -21.33
N ALA A 35 -10.19 27.19 -20.14
CA ALA A 35 -9.68 28.52 -19.84
C ALA A 35 -8.14 28.51 -19.83
N ASP A 36 -7.57 29.06 -20.86
CA ASP A 36 -6.25 29.65 -20.93
C ASP A 36 -5.04 28.70 -21.16
N VAL A 37 -5.06 28.00 -22.29
CA VAL A 37 -3.86 27.32 -22.81
C VAL A 37 -2.71 28.34 -22.98
N ASP A 38 -3.00 29.55 -23.44
CA ASP A 38 -2.00 30.61 -23.63
C ASP A 38 -1.36 31.07 -22.31
N ALA A 39 -2.13 31.14 -21.21
CA ALA A 39 -1.59 31.47 -19.90
C ALA A 39 -0.75 30.33 -19.32
N LEU A 40 -1.13 29.08 -19.60
CA LEU A 40 -0.32 27.92 -19.23
C LEU A 40 0.98 27.88 -20.02
N GLU A 41 0.96 28.13 -21.31
CA GLU A 41 2.15 28.20 -22.15
C GLU A 41 3.10 29.30 -21.70
N GLN A 42 2.59 30.51 -21.38
CA GLN A 42 3.39 31.58 -20.79
C GLN A 42 4.01 31.19 -19.45
N ARG A 43 3.27 30.48 -18.60
CA ARG A 43 3.78 30.02 -17.31
C ARG A 43 4.86 28.96 -17.46
N VAL A 44 4.68 28.01 -18.40
CA VAL A 44 5.70 27.01 -18.74
C VAL A 44 6.96 27.69 -19.29
N ALA A 45 6.84 28.65 -20.17
CA ALA A 45 7.98 29.39 -20.71
C ALA A 45 8.74 30.16 -19.61
N GLU A 46 8.04 30.78 -18.67
CA GLU A 46 8.66 31.48 -17.53
C GLU A 46 9.36 30.51 -16.57
N LEU A 47 8.75 29.38 -16.25
CA LEU A 47 9.37 28.34 -15.41
C LEU A 47 10.60 27.72 -16.08
N THR A 48 10.56 27.54 -17.39
CA THR A 48 11.71 27.05 -18.17
C THR A 48 12.86 28.03 -18.12
N ARG A 49 12.58 29.33 -18.24
CA ARG A 49 13.59 30.40 -18.10
C ARG A 49 14.22 30.40 -16.70
N GLN A 50 13.42 30.32 -15.66
CA GLN A 50 13.89 30.26 -14.26
C GLN A 50 14.74 29.02 -14.00
N LEU A 51 14.39 27.88 -14.57
CA LEU A 51 15.18 26.66 -14.47
C LEU A 51 16.56 26.78 -15.15
N GLU A 52 16.60 27.44 -16.32
CA GLU A 52 17.88 27.70 -16.99
C GLU A 52 18.77 28.69 -16.23
N GLU A 53 18.20 29.72 -15.64
CA GLU A 53 18.90 30.66 -14.77
C GLU A 53 19.47 29.96 -13.54
N ALA A 54 18.66 29.12 -12.87
CA ALA A 54 19.13 28.32 -11.73
C ALA A 54 20.24 27.32 -12.12
N ARG A 55 20.17 26.70 -13.30
CA ARG A 55 21.24 25.83 -13.82
C ARG A 55 22.53 26.60 -14.09
N ARG A 56 22.45 27.82 -14.63
CA ARG A 56 23.62 28.68 -14.86
C ARG A 56 24.25 29.13 -13.55
N ALA A 57 23.42 29.50 -12.56
CA ALA A 57 23.90 29.86 -11.22
C ALA A 57 24.61 28.69 -10.53
N LEU A 58 24.05 27.48 -10.65
CA LEU A 58 24.67 26.26 -10.10
C LEU A 58 26.00 25.90 -10.80
N ALA A 59 26.08 26.10 -12.12
CA ALA A 59 27.31 25.87 -12.87
C ALA A 59 28.40 26.90 -12.46
N ALA A 60 28.03 28.17 -12.30
CA ALA A 60 28.96 29.21 -11.84
C ALA A 60 29.45 28.97 -10.41
N ALA A 61 28.61 28.43 -9.53
CA ALA A 61 29.01 28.08 -8.15
C ALA A 61 29.94 26.86 -8.07
N LYS A 62 30.02 26.02 -9.10
CA LYS A 62 30.92 24.87 -9.18
C LYS A 62 32.36 25.26 -9.59
N ASP A 63 32.54 26.42 -10.19
CA ASP A 63 33.84 26.88 -10.70
C ASP A 63 34.60 27.79 -9.70
N GLU A 64 34.04 28.07 -8.52
CA GLU A 64 34.78 28.75 -7.45
C GLU A 64 35.61 27.72 -6.65
N PRO A 65 36.91 27.98 -6.45
CA PRO A 65 37.76 27.11 -5.64
C PRO A 65 37.34 27.18 -4.18
N ILE A 66 37.04 26.01 -3.59
CA ILE A 66 36.69 25.87 -2.17
C ILE A 66 37.88 26.32 -1.33
N GLY A 67 37.82 27.55 -0.85
CA GLY A 67 38.73 28.03 0.18
C GLY A 67 38.48 27.27 1.48
N THR A 68 39.53 26.69 2.04
CA THR A 68 39.52 26.05 3.36
C THR A 68 39.41 27.13 4.46
N GLY A 69 38.22 27.67 4.61
CA GLY A 69 37.84 28.50 5.76
C GLY A 69 37.04 27.62 6.71
N ALA A 70 37.47 27.51 7.97
CA ALA A 70 36.76 26.85 9.02
C ALA A 70 35.33 27.41 9.11
N LEU A 71 34.34 26.58 8.84
CA LEU A 71 32.93 26.88 9.08
C LEU A 71 32.71 26.82 10.60
N ASP A 72 32.59 27.99 11.19
CA ASP A 72 32.00 28.16 12.50
C ASP A 72 30.51 27.79 12.35
N THR A 73 30.17 26.55 12.70
CA THR A 73 28.81 26.06 12.71
C THR A 73 28.15 26.60 13.95
N GLY A 74 27.45 27.73 13.81
CA GLY A 74 26.44 28.15 14.76
C GLY A 74 25.33 27.09 14.80
N ALA A 75 25.50 26.12 15.66
CA ALA A 75 24.56 25.04 15.91
C ALA A 75 23.47 25.50 16.87
N ASP A 76 22.51 26.31 16.40
CA ASP A 76 21.44 26.80 17.29
C ASP A 76 20.01 26.66 16.75
N ASP A 77 19.75 25.80 15.75
CA ASP A 77 18.36 25.58 15.32
C ASP A 77 18.00 24.13 14.92
N ALA A 78 18.75 23.14 15.35
CA ALA A 78 18.34 21.74 15.22
C ALA A 78 17.72 21.28 16.54
N THR A 79 16.43 21.44 16.69
CA THR A 79 15.71 20.88 17.84
C THR A 79 15.53 19.38 17.59
N VAL A 80 16.28 18.57 18.35
CA VAL A 80 16.06 17.13 18.41
C VAL A 80 14.79 16.90 19.22
N VAL A 81 13.71 16.52 18.56
CA VAL A 81 12.43 16.17 19.19
C VAL A 81 12.34 14.65 19.21
N SER A 82 12.26 14.11 20.41
CA SER A 82 11.97 12.72 20.63
C SER A 82 10.52 12.40 20.27
N GLN A 83 10.31 11.58 19.26
CA GLN A 83 8.99 11.04 18.93
C GLN A 83 9.03 9.51 18.99
N LYS A 84 8.01 8.96 19.59
CA LYS A 84 7.79 7.51 19.67
C LYS A 84 7.61 6.94 18.26
N MET A 85 8.48 6.03 17.85
CA MET A 85 8.26 5.26 16.64
C MET A 85 7.17 4.21 16.91
N ILE A 86 6.05 4.39 16.25
CA ILE A 86 5.02 3.35 16.15
C ILE A 86 5.46 2.39 15.04
N ALA A 87 5.45 1.11 15.34
CA ALA A 87 5.84 0.04 14.42
C ALA A 87 5.04 0.10 13.10
N PRO A 88 5.65 -0.25 11.94
CA PRO A 88 4.96 -0.27 10.65
C PRO A 88 3.95 -1.40 10.58
N GLY A 89 2.84 -1.28 11.11
CA GLY A 89 1.71 -2.21 11.24
C GLY A 89 0.78 -1.73 12.33
N VAL A 90 1.20 -0.72 13.10
CA VAL A 90 0.42 -0.11 14.18
C VAL A 90 0.31 1.40 13.99
N VAL A 91 0.66 1.93 12.81
CA VAL A 91 0.24 3.28 12.48
C VAL A 91 -1.22 3.20 12.07
N ALA A 92 -2.09 3.14 13.06
CA ALA A 92 -3.42 3.63 12.85
C ALA A 92 -3.26 5.10 12.41
N GLU A 93 -3.81 5.47 11.27
CA GLU A 93 -4.24 6.84 11.03
C GLU A 93 -5.43 7.10 11.98
N THR A 94 -5.20 7.03 13.26
CA THR A 94 -6.14 7.49 14.29
C THR A 94 -5.44 8.58 15.06
N ASP A 95 -6.10 9.71 15.20
CA ASP A 95 -5.71 10.89 15.97
C ASP A 95 -5.65 10.61 17.50
N GLU A 96 -5.10 9.47 17.90
CA GLU A 96 -4.77 9.26 19.31
C GLU A 96 -3.40 9.84 19.59
N ALA A 97 -3.37 10.73 20.57
CA ALA A 97 -2.16 11.33 21.10
C ALA A 97 -1.11 10.26 21.42
N PRO A 98 0.18 10.48 21.10
CA PRO A 98 1.21 9.48 21.31
C PRO A 98 1.27 9.10 22.79
N ASP A 99 1.16 7.80 23.06
CA ASP A 99 1.38 7.24 24.39
C ASP A 99 2.83 7.53 24.81
N GLU A 100 3.02 8.22 25.93
CA GLU A 100 4.31 8.72 26.43
C GLU A 100 5.33 7.65 26.83
N SER A 101 5.06 6.35 26.62
CA SER A 101 5.86 5.24 27.18
C SER A 101 6.82 4.53 26.22
N ALA A 102 6.99 4.96 24.94
CA ALA A 102 7.96 4.33 24.05
C ALA A 102 9.33 5.01 24.06
N PRO A 103 10.40 4.23 23.78
CA PRO A 103 11.74 4.77 23.74
C PRO A 103 11.89 5.83 22.65
N GLU A 104 12.63 6.87 23.00
CA GLU A 104 12.89 8.03 22.14
C GLU A 104 13.77 7.64 20.96
N SER A 105 13.19 7.56 19.76
CA SER A 105 14.02 7.56 18.55
C SER A 105 14.40 9.00 18.19
N THR A 106 15.66 9.20 17.85
CA THR A 106 16.14 10.51 17.39
C THR A 106 15.60 10.75 15.98
N VAL A 107 14.63 11.61 15.84
CA VAL A 107 14.03 11.99 14.55
C VAL A 107 14.74 13.23 14.02
N LEU A 108 15.26 13.18 12.80
CA LEU A 108 15.83 14.35 12.15
C LEU A 108 14.71 15.26 11.66
N LYS A 109 14.61 16.46 12.25
CA LYS A 109 13.66 17.48 11.85
C LYS A 109 14.39 18.68 11.25
N ILE A 110 14.00 19.08 10.03
CA ILE A 110 14.56 20.22 9.31
C ILE A 110 13.41 21.19 9.04
N GLY A 111 13.29 22.22 9.88
CA GLY A 111 12.14 23.11 9.86
C GLY A 111 10.83 22.31 10.03
N PRO A 112 9.84 22.48 9.14
CA PRO A 112 8.58 21.74 9.21
C PRO A 112 8.65 20.30 8.65
N VAL A 113 9.83 19.86 8.19
CA VAL A 113 10.01 18.56 7.55
C VAL A 113 10.67 17.58 8.52
N THR A 114 10.03 16.46 8.73
CA THR A 114 10.58 15.30 9.44
C THR A 114 11.16 14.33 8.41
N VAL A 115 12.39 13.90 8.61
CA VAL A 115 13.10 12.94 7.75
C VAL A 115 13.22 11.63 8.51
N GLY A 116 12.83 10.54 7.89
CA GLY A 116 12.96 9.19 8.40
C GLY A 116 13.30 8.21 7.30
N GLY A 117 13.35 6.97 7.64
CA GLY A 117 13.60 5.91 6.67
C GLY A 117 13.63 4.54 7.32
N ALA A 118 13.94 3.53 6.50
CA ALA A 118 14.16 2.19 7.01
C ALA A 118 15.14 1.42 6.12
N MET A 119 15.82 0.48 6.75
CA MET A 119 16.59 -0.56 6.08
C MET A 119 16.11 -1.92 6.60
N ARG A 120 15.81 -2.84 5.71
CA ARG A 120 15.31 -4.17 6.07
C ARG A 120 16.14 -5.26 5.40
N VAL A 121 16.36 -6.34 6.15
CA VAL A 121 17.05 -7.53 5.70
C VAL A 121 16.16 -8.73 5.97
N ASN A 122 16.02 -9.62 4.99
CA ASN A 122 15.27 -10.86 5.13
C ASN A 122 16.23 -12.06 5.27
N TYR A 123 15.85 -12.98 6.15
CA TYR A 123 16.28 -14.37 6.11
C TYR A 123 15.06 -15.22 5.74
N VAL A 124 15.18 -16.02 4.69
CA VAL A 124 14.09 -16.81 4.13
C VAL A 124 14.42 -18.27 4.10
N LEU A 125 13.51 -19.10 4.61
CA LEU A 125 13.57 -20.56 4.51
C LEU A 125 12.19 -21.07 4.10
N GLY A 126 12.10 -21.90 3.05
CA GLY A 126 10.81 -22.37 2.60
C GLY A 126 10.88 -23.54 1.63
N SER A 127 9.71 -23.99 1.19
CA SER A 127 9.55 -25.06 0.22
C SER A 127 9.74 -24.59 -1.22
N TYR A 128 10.90 -24.00 -1.50
CA TYR A 128 11.27 -23.54 -2.83
C TYR A 128 12.26 -24.53 -3.47
N LYS A 129 12.03 -24.91 -4.73
CA LYS A 129 12.90 -25.84 -5.43
C LYS A 129 13.94 -25.16 -6.31
N VAL A 130 13.64 -23.98 -6.83
CA VAL A 130 14.56 -23.24 -7.70
C VAL A 130 14.68 -21.81 -7.20
N GLN A 131 15.89 -21.38 -7.01
CA GLN A 131 16.23 -20.04 -6.51
C GLN A 131 16.46 -19.00 -7.59
N GLU A 132 16.50 -19.44 -8.82
CA GLU A 132 16.80 -18.54 -9.91
C GLU A 132 15.67 -17.53 -10.03
N ALA A 133 16.03 -16.44 -9.72
CA ALA A 133 15.48 -15.15 -9.81
C ALA A 133 14.36 -14.95 -10.77
N VAL A 134 13.26 -15.12 -10.26
CA VAL A 134 12.05 -14.53 -10.75
C VAL A 134 11.82 -13.26 -9.96
N ALA A 135 11.12 -12.31 -10.52
CA ALA A 135 10.75 -11.06 -9.88
C ALA A 135 10.24 -11.29 -8.45
N GLY A 136 10.54 -10.36 -7.57
CA GLY A 136 10.24 -10.46 -6.15
C GLY A 136 11.42 -10.87 -5.27
N PRO A 137 11.25 -10.86 -3.96
CA PRO A 137 12.28 -11.19 -3.01
C PRO A 137 12.84 -12.59 -3.24
N ASN A 138 14.13 -12.73 -3.08
CA ASN A 138 14.80 -14.02 -3.18
C ASN A 138 14.19 -15.00 -2.18
N ARG A 139 13.91 -16.23 -2.59
CA ARG A 139 13.03 -17.12 -1.82
C ARG A 139 13.74 -18.21 -1.07
N GLY A 140 15.01 -18.12 -0.94
CA GLY A 140 15.77 -19.12 -0.23
C GLY A 140 15.64 -20.50 -0.85
N GLY A 141 16.46 -21.23 -1.18
CA GLY A 141 16.33 -22.62 -1.56
C GLY A 141 16.61 -23.54 -0.39
N ASN A 142 17.25 -24.65 -0.67
CA ASN A 142 17.57 -25.69 0.30
C ASN A 142 18.58 -25.26 1.39
N GLY A 143 18.58 -24.04 1.84
CA GLY A 143 19.52 -23.55 2.84
C GLY A 143 19.17 -22.19 3.40
N GLY A 144 18.07 -21.61 2.95
CA GLY A 144 17.68 -20.24 3.32
C GLY A 144 18.63 -19.21 2.68
N ASN A 145 18.15 -18.00 2.57
CA ASN A 145 18.89 -16.86 2.03
C ASN A 145 18.79 -15.65 2.94
N ILE A 146 19.86 -14.88 2.96
CA ILE A 146 19.88 -13.53 3.53
C ILE A 146 19.93 -12.56 2.37
N GLU A 147 19.02 -11.60 2.34
CA GLU A 147 18.96 -10.57 1.32
C GLU A 147 18.64 -9.19 1.92
N LEU A 148 19.11 -8.14 1.28
CA LEU A 148 18.65 -6.80 1.55
C LEU A 148 17.25 -6.67 0.95
N ASP A 149 16.22 -6.61 1.82
CA ASP A 149 14.83 -6.52 1.42
C ASP A 149 14.52 -5.15 0.80
N THR A 150 14.70 -4.10 1.59
CA THR A 150 14.45 -2.74 1.10
C THR A 150 15.24 -1.69 1.86
N PHE A 151 15.54 -0.61 1.15
CA PHE A 151 15.92 0.66 1.74
C PHE A 151 14.89 1.71 1.34
N ARG A 152 14.47 2.57 2.28
CA ARG A 152 13.52 3.63 2.00
C ARG A 152 13.84 4.94 2.71
N ILE A 153 13.40 6.03 2.12
CA ILE A 153 13.42 7.37 2.72
C ILE A 153 11.98 7.85 2.84
N ASN A 154 11.66 8.41 4.00
CA ASN A 154 10.37 8.98 4.32
C ASN A 154 10.54 10.46 4.64
N LEU A 155 9.67 11.31 4.08
CA LEU A 155 9.55 12.71 4.45
C LEU A 155 8.12 12.97 4.93
N ALA A 156 7.98 13.69 6.03
CA ALA A 156 6.71 14.17 6.53
C ALA A 156 6.76 15.70 6.63
N LEU A 157 5.83 16.38 6.02
CA LEU A 157 5.63 17.82 6.14
C LEU A 157 4.47 18.07 7.09
N ASP A 158 4.69 18.95 8.07
CA ASP A 158 3.65 19.47 8.94
C ASP A 158 3.97 20.97 9.19
N TYR A 159 3.28 21.82 8.45
CA TYR A 159 3.47 23.27 8.49
C TYR A 159 2.13 23.98 8.52
N GLU A 160 1.75 24.48 9.69
CA GLU A 160 0.42 25.07 9.96
C GLU A 160 -0.69 24.05 9.57
N ASN A 161 -1.45 24.38 8.52
CA ASN A 161 -2.51 23.52 8.00
C ASN A 161 -2.08 22.71 6.76
N ILE A 162 -0.84 22.85 6.32
CA ILE A 162 -0.30 22.11 5.17
C ILE A 162 0.39 20.86 5.68
N ILE A 163 -0.05 19.72 5.19
CA ILE A 163 0.50 18.42 5.53
C ILE A 163 0.99 17.71 4.28
N GLY A 164 1.91 16.77 4.43
CA GLY A 164 2.39 15.99 3.30
C GLY A 164 3.19 14.77 3.73
N ARG A 165 3.24 13.80 2.85
CA ARG A 165 4.04 12.58 3.01
C ARG A 165 4.71 12.24 1.70
N LEU A 166 5.94 11.73 1.80
CA LEU A 166 6.66 11.11 0.71
C LEU A 166 7.38 9.89 1.25
N GLU A 167 7.24 8.76 0.56
CA GLU A 167 8.02 7.56 0.81
C GLU A 167 8.52 7.01 -0.52
N TYR A 168 9.85 6.87 -0.65
CA TYR A 168 10.49 6.27 -1.81
C TYR A 168 11.27 5.03 -1.41
N ARG A 169 11.09 3.93 -2.12
CA ARG A 169 11.65 2.61 -1.80
C ARG A 169 12.58 2.10 -2.89
N TRP A 170 13.68 1.48 -2.47
CA TRP A 170 14.62 0.74 -3.30
C TRP A 170 14.63 -0.72 -2.88
N TYR A 171 14.47 -1.60 -3.87
CA TYR A 171 14.56 -3.04 -3.71
C TYR A 171 15.72 -3.56 -4.53
N PRO A 172 16.86 -3.91 -3.91
CA PRO A 172 17.96 -4.54 -4.62
C PRO A 172 17.60 -5.99 -4.94
N ALA A 173 17.45 -6.29 -6.21
CA ALA A 173 17.18 -7.66 -6.65
C ALA A 173 18.49 -8.43 -6.77
N GLY A 174 18.59 -9.61 -6.15
CA GLY A 174 19.77 -10.48 -6.16
C GLY A 174 20.23 -10.96 -7.54
N THR A 175 19.46 -10.69 -8.59
CA THR A 175 19.71 -11.12 -9.97
C THR A 175 20.19 -10.05 -10.92
N GLY A 176 20.68 -8.97 -10.39
CA GLY A 176 21.38 -7.95 -11.17
C GLY A 176 20.52 -6.81 -11.71
N LYS A 177 19.24 -6.74 -11.39
CA LYS A 177 18.40 -5.55 -11.63
C LYS A 177 17.65 -5.16 -10.38
N SER A 178 17.95 -3.99 -9.85
CA SER A 178 17.17 -3.34 -8.81
C SER A 178 15.92 -2.71 -9.40
N TYR A 179 14.87 -2.62 -8.60
CA TYR A 179 13.72 -1.82 -8.92
C TYR A 179 13.41 -0.85 -7.78
N ASN A 180 12.81 0.26 -8.12
CA ASN A 180 12.48 1.30 -7.15
C ASN A 180 11.24 2.07 -7.60
N PHE A 181 10.51 2.60 -6.63
CA PHE A 181 9.26 3.30 -6.86
C PHE A 181 8.90 4.28 -5.74
N LEU A 182 8.03 5.21 -6.08
CA LEU A 182 7.32 6.02 -5.12
C LEU A 182 6.21 5.16 -4.49
N HIS A 183 6.28 4.96 -3.18
CA HIS A 183 5.21 4.29 -2.44
C HIS A 183 4.10 5.28 -2.10
N THR A 184 4.46 6.45 -1.58
CA THR A 184 3.52 7.50 -1.16
C THR A 184 4.09 8.85 -1.58
N GLY A 185 3.25 9.75 -2.08
CA GLY A 185 3.68 11.11 -2.46
C GLY A 185 2.50 12.04 -2.61
N TRP A 186 2.09 12.71 -1.52
CA TRP A 186 0.96 13.62 -1.53
C TRP A 186 1.21 14.86 -0.68
N LEU A 187 0.51 15.93 -1.02
CA LEU A 187 0.31 17.13 -0.21
C LEU A 187 -1.15 17.23 0.18
N GLY A 188 -1.41 17.84 1.32
CA GLY A 188 -2.76 17.97 1.85
C GLY A 188 -2.96 19.22 2.69
N TYR A 189 -4.19 19.38 3.10
CA TYR A 189 -4.61 20.46 3.97
C TYR A 189 -5.48 19.92 5.09
N ARG A 190 -5.15 20.29 6.33
CA ARG A 190 -5.93 19.97 7.54
C ARG A 190 -6.81 21.15 7.87
N PHE A 191 -8.11 20.91 7.93
CA PHE A 191 -9.10 21.91 8.29
C PHE A 191 -9.18 22.09 9.81
N ALA A 192 -9.88 23.17 10.25
CA ALA A 192 -10.00 23.48 11.68
C ALA A 192 -10.83 22.48 12.50
N ASP A 193 -11.52 21.56 11.85
CA ASP A 193 -12.28 20.45 12.44
C ASP A 193 -11.53 19.12 12.32
N ASP A 194 -10.22 19.18 12.08
CA ASP A 194 -9.31 18.06 11.88
C ASP A 194 -9.63 17.16 10.67
N SER A 195 -10.59 17.55 9.83
CA SER A 195 -10.76 16.88 8.55
C SER A 195 -9.59 17.20 7.60
N GLU A 196 -9.28 16.28 6.71
CA GLU A 196 -8.13 16.40 5.82
C GLU A 196 -8.51 16.19 4.36
N VAL A 197 -7.84 16.92 3.46
CA VAL A 197 -7.80 16.62 2.04
C VAL A 197 -6.37 16.31 1.63
N GLN A 198 -6.16 15.22 0.89
CA GLN A 198 -4.87 14.78 0.37
C GLN A 198 -4.93 14.72 -1.15
N VAL A 199 -3.89 15.20 -1.84
CA VAL A 199 -3.78 15.19 -3.30
C VAL A 199 -2.42 14.65 -3.71
N GLY A 200 -2.40 13.63 -4.54
CA GLY A 200 -1.19 12.93 -4.99
C GLY A 200 -1.34 11.42 -4.90
N VAL A 201 -0.22 10.72 -4.83
CA VAL A 201 -0.20 9.27 -4.60
C VAL A 201 -0.45 9.03 -3.12
N ASN A 202 -1.66 8.63 -2.79
CA ASN A 202 -2.10 8.38 -1.42
C ASN A 202 -2.85 7.07 -1.30
N ARG A 203 -2.96 6.56 -0.08
CA ARG A 203 -3.57 5.26 0.18
C ARG A 203 -5.07 5.27 -0.08
N VAL A 204 -5.52 4.30 -0.83
CA VAL A 204 -6.93 4.02 -1.10
C VAL A 204 -7.63 3.63 0.20
N PRO A 205 -8.74 4.31 0.57
CA PRO A 205 -9.46 4.00 1.80
C PRO A 205 -10.35 2.77 1.62
N PHE A 206 -9.81 1.59 1.94
CA PHE A 206 -10.52 0.32 1.86
C PHE A 206 -10.16 -0.59 3.04
N GLY A 207 -11.14 -1.31 3.58
CA GLY A 207 -10.96 -2.20 4.72
C GLY A 207 -10.72 -1.49 6.06
N PRO A 208 -10.28 -2.24 7.10
CA PRO A 208 -10.17 -1.73 8.47
C PRO A 208 -8.99 -0.80 8.71
N GLY A 209 -8.01 -0.84 7.83
CA GLY A 209 -6.79 -0.05 7.98
C GLY A 209 -5.84 -0.28 6.82
N PRO A 210 -4.62 0.26 6.92
CA PRO A 210 -3.67 0.26 5.81
C PRO A 210 -3.30 -1.15 5.32
N TYR A 211 -3.28 -2.13 6.21
CA TYR A 211 -2.80 -3.49 5.92
C TYR A 211 -3.90 -4.56 6.04
N GLY A 212 -5.17 -4.17 5.84
CA GLY A 212 -6.29 -5.07 6.07
C GLY A 212 -6.38 -5.48 7.53
N VAL A 213 -6.58 -6.77 7.80
CA VAL A 213 -6.60 -7.31 9.19
C VAL A 213 -5.22 -7.76 9.67
N SER A 214 -4.25 -7.88 8.77
CA SER A 214 -2.96 -8.53 9.05
C SER A 214 -2.05 -7.73 9.97
N GLN A 215 -1.25 -8.46 10.73
CA GLN A 215 -0.13 -7.96 11.55
C GLN A 215 1.21 -8.48 11.00
N SER A 216 1.19 -9.39 10.03
CA SER A 216 2.36 -10.10 9.52
C SER A 216 3.07 -9.36 8.39
N TRP A 217 4.32 -9.74 8.13
CA TRP A 217 5.06 -9.29 6.95
C TRP A 217 4.40 -9.72 5.64
N PHE A 218 3.62 -10.82 5.66
CA PHE A 218 2.97 -11.36 4.47
C PHE A 218 1.70 -10.62 4.09
N PHE A 219 1.12 -9.79 4.94
CA PHE A 219 -0.23 -9.26 4.79
C PHE A 219 -1.31 -10.36 4.75
N ASP A 220 -2.54 -9.99 4.51
CA ASP A 220 -3.61 -10.92 4.16
C ASP A 220 -3.85 -10.93 2.63
N GLN A 221 -4.75 -11.76 2.16
CA GLN A 221 -4.99 -11.96 0.72
C GLN A 221 -5.59 -10.73 0.01
N HIS A 222 -6.10 -9.73 0.71
CA HIS A 222 -6.57 -8.47 0.11
C HIS A 222 -5.44 -7.72 -0.58
N TYR A 223 -4.24 -7.73 0.02
CA TYR A 223 -3.06 -7.08 -0.54
C TYR A 223 -2.70 -7.56 -1.94
N TYR A 224 -2.81 -8.87 -2.18
CA TYR A 224 -2.39 -9.50 -3.43
C TYR A 224 -3.34 -9.30 -4.60
N VAL A 225 -4.46 -8.63 -4.38
CA VAL A 225 -5.45 -8.27 -5.40
C VAL A 225 -5.85 -6.79 -5.37
N GLY A 226 -4.97 -5.92 -4.82
CA GLY A 226 -5.15 -4.47 -4.85
C GLY A 226 -6.24 -3.94 -3.92
N LEU A 227 -6.51 -4.61 -2.78
CA LEU A 227 -7.59 -4.24 -1.85
C LEU A 227 -7.09 -3.95 -0.43
N SER A 228 -5.79 -3.85 -0.21
CA SER A 228 -5.17 -3.28 1.00
C SER A 228 -3.76 -2.80 0.71
N ASP A 229 -3.29 -1.81 1.46
CA ASP A 229 -2.03 -1.07 1.25
C ASP A 229 -1.84 -0.65 -0.22
N ASP A 230 -2.94 -0.24 -0.81
CA ASP A 230 -3.06 0.18 -2.19
C ASP A 230 -2.86 1.70 -2.30
N MET A 231 -2.04 2.14 -3.25
CA MET A 231 -1.64 3.54 -3.44
C MET A 231 -2.03 4.02 -4.83
N ASP A 232 -2.93 4.99 -4.88
CA ASP A 232 -3.40 5.56 -6.14
C ASP A 232 -3.16 7.06 -6.25
N LEU A 233 -3.07 7.55 -7.50
CA LEU A 233 -2.94 8.98 -7.79
C LEU A 233 -4.31 9.64 -7.84
N GLY A 234 -4.60 10.48 -6.84
CA GLY A 234 -5.89 11.16 -6.81
C GLY A 234 -6.07 12.11 -5.63
N ILE A 235 -7.33 12.27 -5.24
CA ILE A 235 -7.76 13.10 -4.11
C ILE A 235 -8.55 12.26 -3.12
N LYS A 236 -8.20 12.39 -1.84
CA LYS A 236 -8.89 11.76 -0.72
C LYS A 236 -9.30 12.82 0.28
N TYR A 237 -10.52 12.72 0.80
CA TYR A 237 -11.02 13.48 1.93
C TYR A 237 -11.34 12.52 3.07
N SER A 238 -10.84 12.85 4.27
CA SER A 238 -11.05 12.07 5.50
C SER A 238 -11.59 12.98 6.59
N THR A 239 -12.55 12.50 7.37
CA THR A 239 -13.12 13.24 8.50
C THR A 239 -13.60 12.30 9.59
N SER A 240 -13.60 12.78 10.84
CA SER A 240 -14.23 12.11 11.97
C SER A 240 -15.36 12.97 12.51
N ILE A 241 -16.53 12.37 12.71
CA ILE A 241 -17.73 13.04 13.24
C ILE A 241 -18.32 12.14 14.32
N ASP A 242 -18.22 12.56 15.57
CA ASP A 242 -18.58 11.77 16.74
C ASP A 242 -17.81 10.41 16.73
N GLN A 243 -18.53 9.29 16.61
CA GLN A 243 -17.96 7.93 16.55
C GLN A 243 -17.72 7.44 15.11
N TRP A 244 -17.97 8.27 14.10
CA TRP A 244 -17.77 7.91 12.71
C TRP A 244 -16.45 8.41 12.18
N THR A 245 -15.70 7.54 11.51
CA THR A 245 -14.62 7.90 10.58
C THR A 245 -15.13 7.67 9.16
N LEU A 246 -15.02 8.69 8.32
CA LEU A 246 -15.55 8.69 6.96
C LEU A 246 -14.46 9.11 5.98
N ASP A 247 -14.29 8.32 4.93
CA ASP A 247 -13.39 8.64 3.82
C ASP A 247 -14.14 8.62 2.50
N ALA A 248 -13.77 9.53 1.62
CA ALA A 248 -14.21 9.57 0.23
C ALA A 248 -13.02 9.92 -0.66
N ALA A 249 -12.80 9.16 -1.72
CA ALA A 249 -11.68 9.38 -2.60
C ALA A 249 -12.06 9.19 -4.07
N TYR A 250 -11.32 9.90 -4.94
CA TYR A 250 -11.38 9.75 -6.38
C TYR A 250 -9.97 9.66 -6.95
N TYR A 251 -9.72 8.61 -7.71
CA TYR A 251 -8.44 8.32 -8.33
C TYR A 251 -8.60 8.25 -9.85
N PRO A 252 -8.14 9.26 -10.59
CA PRO A 252 -8.14 9.19 -12.06
C PRO A 252 -7.21 8.12 -12.62
N LEU A 253 -6.19 7.72 -11.86
CA LEU A 253 -5.15 6.78 -12.24
C LEU A 253 -4.70 5.97 -11.02
N SER A 254 -4.24 4.74 -11.24
CA SER A 254 -3.37 4.05 -10.30
C SER A 254 -2.03 4.77 -10.17
N GLU A 255 -1.17 4.38 -9.24
CA GLU A 255 0.17 4.94 -9.15
C GLU A 255 1.03 4.54 -10.38
N GLY A 256 2.01 5.38 -10.70
CA GLY A 256 2.85 5.15 -11.88
C GLY A 256 3.88 4.04 -11.70
N SER A 257 4.28 3.42 -12.79
CA SER A 257 5.47 2.56 -12.82
C SER A 257 6.74 3.40 -12.87
N TYR A 258 7.81 2.94 -12.19
CA TYR A 258 9.06 3.67 -12.06
C TYR A 258 10.23 2.92 -12.71
N PHE A 259 11.26 2.53 -11.95
CA PHE A 259 12.47 1.94 -12.50
C PHE A 259 12.56 0.44 -12.20
N GLY A 260 12.64 -0.36 -13.24
CA GLY A 260 12.77 -1.80 -13.22
C GLY A 260 12.80 -2.38 -14.63
N ARG A 261 12.51 -3.67 -14.76
CA ARG A 261 12.46 -4.37 -16.05
C ARG A 261 11.12 -4.20 -16.74
N SER A 262 10.05 -4.15 -15.95
CA SER A 262 8.70 -3.96 -16.44
C SER A 262 8.33 -2.49 -16.41
N LEU A 263 7.90 -1.95 -17.54
CA LEU A 263 7.40 -0.58 -17.63
C LEU A 263 5.98 -0.43 -17.05
N ASN A 264 5.30 -1.53 -16.76
CA ASN A 264 3.90 -1.53 -16.38
C ASN A 264 3.64 -2.00 -14.96
N SER A 265 4.60 -2.67 -14.31
CA SER A 265 4.42 -3.26 -12.97
C SER A 265 5.54 -2.93 -11.98
N THR A 266 6.45 -1.99 -12.31
CA THR A 266 7.47 -1.50 -11.38
C THR A 266 6.85 -0.47 -10.45
N ARG A 267 5.97 -0.94 -9.58
CA ARG A 267 5.18 -0.18 -8.61
C ARG A 267 5.01 -1.00 -7.33
N TYR A 268 4.42 -0.39 -6.32
CA TYR A 268 4.19 -1.04 -5.04
C TYR A 268 2.87 -1.83 -5.00
N SER A 269 1.78 -1.19 -5.43
CA SER A 269 0.44 -1.76 -5.35
C SER A 269 0.19 -2.82 -6.44
N TYR A 270 -0.72 -3.72 -6.13
CA TYR A 270 -1.21 -4.73 -7.06
C TYR A 270 -2.35 -4.17 -7.88
N ASP A 271 -2.06 -3.62 -9.05
CA ASP A 271 -3.04 -3.04 -9.95
C ASP A 271 -3.21 -3.84 -11.22
N ALA A 272 -4.31 -3.61 -11.92
CA ALA A 272 -4.46 -4.03 -13.29
C ALA A 272 -3.37 -3.39 -14.16
N VAL A 273 -2.69 -4.20 -14.98
CA VAL A 273 -1.54 -3.76 -15.76
C VAL A 273 -1.73 -3.97 -17.25
N ARG A 274 -1.14 -3.09 -18.04
CA ARG A 274 -0.98 -3.27 -19.47
C ARG A 274 0.10 -4.31 -19.70
N TRP A 275 -0.27 -5.53 -19.69
CA TRP A 275 0.74 -6.54 -19.88
C TRP A 275 0.82 -6.97 -21.32
N GLY A 276 2.00 -6.92 -21.86
CA GLY A 276 2.30 -7.41 -23.19
C GLY A 276 2.95 -8.75 -23.11
N GLU A 277 2.14 -9.78 -23.04
CA GLU A 277 2.64 -11.13 -23.08
C GLU A 277 1.93 -11.95 -24.11
N SER A 278 2.70 -12.84 -24.67
CA SER A 278 2.16 -13.95 -25.43
C SER A 278 2.24 -15.21 -24.61
N ILE A 279 1.16 -15.96 -24.59
CA ILE A 279 1.13 -17.33 -24.07
C ILE A 279 1.22 -18.27 -25.27
N ASP A 280 2.22 -19.13 -25.28
CA ASP A 280 2.34 -20.14 -26.33
C ASP A 280 1.36 -21.31 -26.11
N ALA A 281 1.28 -22.23 -27.09
CA ALA A 281 0.39 -23.37 -27.01
C ALA A 281 0.71 -24.34 -25.85
N ASP A 282 1.91 -24.26 -25.30
CA ASP A 282 2.36 -25.04 -24.15
C ASP A 282 2.13 -24.32 -22.81
N GLY A 283 1.53 -23.12 -22.84
CA GLY A 283 1.23 -22.31 -21.67
C GLY A 283 2.43 -21.51 -21.13
N ASN A 284 3.54 -21.41 -21.87
CA ASN A 284 4.67 -20.60 -21.46
C ASN A 284 4.38 -19.12 -21.75
N ILE A 285 4.75 -18.29 -20.78
CA ILE A 285 4.58 -16.84 -20.85
C ILE A 285 5.87 -16.21 -21.35
N SER A 286 5.81 -15.41 -22.39
CA SER A 286 6.93 -14.61 -22.85
C SER A 286 6.67 -13.11 -22.65
N TYR A 287 7.57 -12.46 -21.94
CA TYR A 287 7.53 -11.06 -21.56
C TYR A 287 8.12 -10.18 -22.65
N GLY A 288 7.39 -9.21 -23.15
CA GLY A 288 7.94 -8.19 -24.02
C GLY A 288 7.29 -8.07 -25.39
N GLY A 289 6.02 -7.91 -25.42
CA GLY A 289 5.26 -7.53 -26.62
C GLY A 289 4.40 -6.30 -26.41
N GLU A 290 3.60 -5.95 -27.38
CA GLU A 290 2.60 -4.93 -27.25
C GLU A 290 1.35 -5.47 -26.52
N HIS A 291 0.85 -4.73 -25.70
CA HIS A 291 0.03 -4.82 -24.53
C HIS A 291 -1.45 -4.96 -24.80
N ASN A 292 -2.08 -5.99 -24.24
CA ASN A 292 -3.53 -6.20 -24.28
C ASN A 292 -4.16 -6.14 -22.86
N GLY A 293 -3.48 -5.57 -21.88
CA GLY A 293 -3.99 -5.48 -20.51
C GLY A 293 -4.81 -4.24 -20.29
N PHE A 294 -4.86 -3.81 -19.05
CA PHE A 294 -5.72 -2.73 -18.60
C PHE A 294 -4.94 -1.69 -17.80
N ASP A 295 -5.48 -0.47 -17.80
CA ASP A 295 -5.13 0.57 -16.81
C ASP A 295 -6.34 0.85 -15.94
N GLU A 296 -6.15 0.96 -14.66
CA GLU A 296 -7.18 1.46 -13.75
C GLU A 296 -7.41 2.95 -13.95
N ARG A 297 -8.68 3.33 -13.99
CA ARG A 297 -9.14 4.69 -14.27
C ARG A 297 -10.38 5.03 -13.48
N ASN A 298 -10.46 6.31 -13.10
CA ASN A 298 -11.68 6.88 -12.54
C ASN A 298 -12.27 6.05 -11.40
N GLN A 299 -11.43 5.65 -10.46
CA GLN A 299 -11.82 4.88 -9.28
C GLN A 299 -12.43 5.80 -8.22
N LEU A 300 -13.54 5.37 -7.65
CA LEU A 300 -14.23 6.00 -6.52
C LEU A 300 -14.18 5.06 -5.32
N ASN A 301 -13.80 5.58 -4.16
CA ASN A 301 -13.78 4.84 -2.91
C ASN A 301 -14.58 5.58 -1.84
N LEU A 302 -15.35 4.80 -1.08
CA LEU A 302 -16.05 5.26 0.11
C LEU A 302 -15.78 4.29 1.26
N ARG A 303 -15.41 4.81 2.42
CA ARG A 303 -15.27 4.02 3.65
C ARG A 303 -16.00 4.71 4.80
N ALA A 304 -16.68 3.93 5.62
CA ALA A 304 -17.31 4.39 6.84
C ALA A 304 -17.02 3.39 7.96
N ILE A 305 -16.49 3.87 9.08
CA ILE A 305 -16.19 3.08 10.28
C ILE A 305 -16.92 3.71 11.46
N TYR A 306 -17.62 2.90 12.24
CA TYR A 306 -18.26 3.31 13.48
C TYR A 306 -17.55 2.66 14.67
N SER A 307 -17.11 3.47 15.64
CA SER A 307 -16.38 3.04 16.83
C SER A 307 -17.30 2.97 18.04
N PHE A 308 -17.51 1.77 18.57
CA PHE A 308 -18.18 1.50 19.85
C PHE A 308 -17.14 1.57 20.99
N ALA A 309 -16.56 2.75 21.23
CA ALA A 309 -15.47 2.91 22.19
C ALA A 309 -15.87 2.65 23.63
N ASP A 310 -17.08 3.10 24.05
CA ASP A 310 -17.59 3.07 25.44
C ASP A 310 -18.29 1.75 25.77
N THR A 311 -17.89 0.64 25.18
CA THR A 311 -18.46 -0.69 25.43
C THR A 311 -17.50 -1.58 26.22
N ALA A 312 -18.01 -2.68 26.79
CA ALA A 312 -17.17 -3.64 27.51
C ALA A 312 -16.05 -4.25 26.63
N ILE A 313 -16.28 -4.29 25.33
CA ILE A 313 -15.31 -4.66 24.30
C ILE A 313 -15.33 -3.54 23.26
N PRO A 314 -14.39 -2.59 23.31
CA PRO A 314 -14.26 -1.57 22.27
C PRO A 314 -14.18 -2.21 20.89
N THR A 315 -15.08 -1.81 19.99
CA THR A 315 -15.29 -2.48 18.71
C THR A 315 -15.45 -1.44 17.61
N ASP A 316 -14.69 -1.57 16.54
CA ASP A 316 -14.92 -0.85 15.31
C ASP A 316 -15.64 -1.75 14.31
N VAL A 317 -16.66 -1.22 13.65
CA VAL A 317 -17.37 -1.89 12.55
C VAL A 317 -17.36 -0.95 11.37
N GLY A 318 -16.93 -1.45 10.22
CA GLY A 318 -16.84 -0.61 9.03
C GLY A 318 -17.27 -1.32 7.76
N VAL A 319 -17.54 -0.49 6.76
CA VAL A 319 -17.85 -0.90 5.39
C VAL A 319 -17.03 -0.06 4.40
N SER A 320 -16.66 -0.68 3.29
CA SER A 320 -15.94 -0.01 2.21
C SER A 320 -16.53 -0.38 0.87
N LEU A 321 -16.56 0.58 -0.04
CA LEU A 321 -17.02 0.41 -1.42
C LEU A 321 -15.97 0.99 -2.36
N GLN A 322 -15.70 0.28 -3.43
CA GLN A 322 -14.82 0.69 -4.52
C GLN A 322 -15.50 0.43 -5.86
N TYR A 323 -15.38 1.36 -6.79
CA TYR A 323 -15.79 1.20 -8.18
C TYR A 323 -14.84 1.97 -9.07
N GLY A 324 -14.37 1.34 -10.15
CA GLY A 324 -13.47 1.94 -11.12
C GLY A 324 -13.68 1.42 -12.54
N GLN A 325 -13.07 2.11 -13.49
CA GLN A 325 -13.02 1.71 -14.90
C GLN A 325 -11.68 1.04 -15.19
N LEU A 326 -11.69 0.10 -16.11
CA LEU A 326 -10.51 -0.53 -16.68
C LEU A 326 -10.37 -0.08 -18.12
N LYS A 327 -9.37 0.73 -18.42
CA LYS A 327 -9.08 1.16 -19.79
C LYS A 327 -8.31 0.08 -20.52
N GLY A 328 -8.96 -0.59 -21.44
CA GLY A 328 -8.35 -1.60 -22.29
C GLY A 328 -7.30 -1.04 -23.23
N GLN A 329 -6.18 -1.76 -23.34
CA GLN A 329 -5.12 -1.48 -24.28
C GLN A 329 -5.25 -2.43 -25.48
N ARG A 330 -5.85 -1.99 -26.59
CA ARG A 330 -6.18 -2.78 -27.79
C ARG A 330 -7.25 -3.86 -27.58
N ILE A 331 -7.94 -3.82 -26.47
CA ILE A 331 -9.09 -4.64 -26.12
C ILE A 331 -10.20 -3.72 -25.62
N GLU A 332 -11.39 -4.23 -25.43
CA GLU A 332 -12.50 -3.45 -24.90
C GLU A 332 -12.22 -2.96 -23.47
N ASP A 333 -12.79 -1.80 -23.12
CA ASP A 333 -12.73 -1.26 -21.77
C ASP A 333 -13.56 -2.14 -20.84
N GLY A 334 -13.13 -2.25 -19.59
CA GLY A 334 -13.83 -2.97 -18.54
C GLY A 334 -14.17 -2.09 -17.34
N SER A 335 -14.57 -2.74 -16.27
CA SER A 335 -14.81 -2.09 -14.99
C SER A 335 -14.48 -3.03 -13.83
N HIS A 336 -14.34 -2.46 -12.63
CA HIS A 336 -14.18 -3.25 -11.41
C HIS A 336 -14.97 -2.65 -10.27
N TRP A 337 -15.30 -3.48 -9.30
CA TRP A 337 -15.88 -3.05 -8.04
C TRP A 337 -15.47 -3.99 -6.91
N ALA A 338 -15.45 -3.45 -5.70
CA ALA A 338 -15.32 -4.22 -4.48
C ALA A 338 -16.19 -3.65 -3.37
N ALA A 339 -16.70 -4.54 -2.51
CA ALA A 339 -17.44 -4.20 -1.32
C ALA A 339 -16.91 -5.01 -0.14
N SER A 340 -16.66 -4.37 0.99
CA SER A 340 -16.10 -4.99 2.18
C SER A 340 -16.87 -4.62 3.44
N ALA A 341 -16.97 -5.56 4.36
CA ALA A 341 -17.35 -5.33 5.75
C ALA A 341 -16.25 -5.84 6.68
N HIS A 342 -15.95 -5.08 7.73
CA HIS A 342 -14.91 -5.46 8.69
C HIS A 342 -15.31 -5.14 10.13
N MET A 343 -14.63 -5.81 11.06
CA MET A 343 -14.80 -5.60 12.49
C MET A 343 -13.46 -5.78 13.21
N ILE A 344 -13.16 -4.87 14.15
CA ILE A 344 -12.00 -4.97 15.05
C ILE A 344 -12.51 -4.92 16.48
N ASN A 345 -12.21 -5.95 17.26
CA ASN A 345 -12.49 -6.03 18.68
C ASN A 345 -11.21 -5.89 19.50
N ARG A 346 -11.24 -5.05 20.56
CA ARG A 346 -10.11 -4.84 21.47
C ARG A 346 -10.50 -5.28 22.88
N MET A 347 -9.78 -6.27 23.40
CA MET A 347 -10.00 -6.85 24.72
C MET A 347 -8.71 -6.73 25.56
N GLY A 348 -8.42 -5.51 26.01
CA GLY A 348 -7.11 -5.19 26.58
C GLY A 348 -6.00 -5.43 25.56
N PRO A 349 -4.98 -6.26 25.84
CA PRO A 349 -3.90 -6.52 24.90
C PRO A 349 -4.30 -7.44 23.72
N LEU A 350 -5.46 -8.11 23.80
CA LEU A 350 -5.96 -8.98 22.75
C LEU A 350 -6.74 -8.17 21.71
N LYS A 351 -6.36 -8.30 20.43
CA LYS A 351 -7.07 -7.75 19.28
C LYS A 351 -7.52 -8.88 18.35
N VAL A 352 -8.80 -8.84 17.97
CA VAL A 352 -9.36 -9.72 16.96
C VAL A 352 -9.89 -8.85 15.83
N ALA A 353 -9.36 -9.04 14.62
CA ALA A 353 -9.78 -8.33 13.44
C ALA A 353 -10.33 -9.31 12.40
N SER A 354 -11.41 -8.94 11.73
CA SER A 354 -12.02 -9.75 10.67
C SER A 354 -12.50 -8.86 9.53
N GLN A 355 -12.41 -9.38 8.31
CA GLN A 355 -12.87 -8.71 7.10
C GLN A 355 -13.45 -9.73 6.13
N LEU A 356 -14.51 -9.35 5.45
CA LEU A 356 -15.09 -10.12 4.35
C LEU A 356 -15.30 -9.17 3.18
N THR A 357 -14.71 -9.50 2.05
CA THR A 357 -14.77 -8.71 0.84
C THR A 357 -15.30 -9.53 -0.33
N ARG A 358 -16.09 -8.90 -1.19
CA ARG A 358 -16.46 -9.35 -2.52
C ARG A 358 -15.84 -8.42 -3.53
N TYR A 359 -15.19 -8.96 -4.56
CA TYR A 359 -14.72 -8.16 -5.69
C TYR A 359 -15.07 -8.81 -7.04
N GLU A 360 -15.14 -7.97 -8.07
CA GLU A 360 -15.35 -8.37 -9.44
C GLU A 360 -14.66 -7.41 -10.41
N TYR A 361 -13.89 -7.96 -11.33
CA TYR A 361 -13.33 -7.31 -12.53
C TYR A 361 -14.10 -7.82 -13.73
N ASP A 362 -14.77 -6.91 -14.46
CA ASP A 362 -15.46 -7.21 -15.72
C ASP A 362 -14.50 -6.88 -16.87
N VAL A 363 -13.96 -7.90 -17.50
CA VAL A 363 -12.89 -7.80 -18.51
C VAL A 363 -13.21 -8.61 -19.74
N ASP A 364 -12.69 -8.17 -20.89
CA ASP A 364 -12.78 -8.89 -22.13
C ASP A 364 -11.94 -10.17 -22.14
N SER A 365 -12.44 -11.20 -22.81
CA SER A 365 -11.73 -12.46 -23.03
C SER A 365 -10.51 -12.35 -23.94
N ASP A 366 -10.39 -11.27 -24.72
CA ASP A 366 -9.24 -11.02 -25.58
C ASP A 366 -8.02 -10.45 -24.83
N ASN A 367 -8.07 -10.44 -23.49
CA ASN A 367 -6.94 -10.09 -22.64
C ASN A 367 -5.78 -11.11 -22.77
N PRO A 368 -4.58 -10.84 -22.22
CA PRO A 368 -3.41 -11.71 -22.38
C PRO A 368 -3.61 -13.17 -21.96
N TRP A 369 -4.58 -13.44 -21.10
CA TRP A 369 -4.88 -14.78 -20.60
C TRP A 369 -5.91 -15.53 -21.45
N GLY A 370 -6.51 -14.88 -22.45
CA GLY A 370 -7.49 -15.47 -23.37
C GLY A 370 -8.79 -15.90 -22.69
N THR A 371 -9.18 -15.28 -21.59
CA THR A 371 -10.38 -15.62 -20.83
C THR A 371 -10.86 -14.44 -19.97
N ASP A 372 -12.17 -14.29 -19.81
CA ASP A 372 -12.81 -13.33 -18.92
C ASP A 372 -12.71 -13.70 -17.41
N LYS A 373 -12.11 -14.86 -17.12
CA LYS A 373 -11.93 -15.36 -15.73
C LYS A 373 -10.68 -14.81 -15.06
N LEU A 374 -9.79 -14.17 -15.81
CA LEU A 374 -8.49 -13.73 -15.36
C LEU A 374 -8.21 -12.30 -15.81
N ILE A 375 -7.57 -11.53 -14.95
CA ILE A 375 -7.06 -10.20 -15.22
C ILE A 375 -5.54 -10.18 -15.00
N PRO A 376 -4.75 -9.49 -15.86
CA PRO A 376 -3.35 -9.24 -15.57
C PRO A 376 -3.23 -8.20 -14.45
N MET A 377 -2.66 -8.59 -13.33
CA MET A 377 -2.29 -7.72 -12.22
C MET A 377 -0.79 -7.72 -12.03
N GLY A 378 -0.22 -6.60 -11.59
CA GLY A 378 1.22 -6.48 -11.41
C GLY A 378 1.64 -5.55 -10.30
N ALA A 379 2.78 -5.89 -9.72
CA ALA A 379 3.52 -5.13 -8.72
C ALA A 379 4.97 -5.61 -8.69
N TYR A 380 5.87 -4.91 -8.02
CA TYR A 380 7.26 -5.34 -7.78
C TYR A 380 8.04 -5.80 -9.02
N ASP A 381 7.83 -5.14 -10.15
CA ASP A 381 8.50 -5.43 -11.44
C ASP A 381 8.08 -6.75 -12.10
N PHE A 382 6.97 -7.31 -11.73
CA PHE A 382 6.39 -8.50 -12.37
C PHE A 382 4.86 -8.45 -12.35
N ALA A 383 4.22 -9.29 -13.14
CA ALA A 383 2.78 -9.40 -13.21
C ALA A 383 2.36 -10.87 -13.37
N TRP A 384 1.12 -11.17 -13.03
CA TRP A 384 0.52 -12.51 -13.11
C TRP A 384 -0.99 -12.45 -13.27
N PRO A 385 -1.62 -13.60 -13.60
CA PRO A 385 -3.07 -13.68 -13.62
C PRO A 385 -3.65 -13.63 -12.20
N ALA A 386 -4.69 -12.84 -12.03
CA ALA A 386 -5.56 -12.88 -10.88
C ALA A 386 -6.98 -13.28 -11.30
N ALA A 387 -7.69 -14.01 -10.46
CA ALA A 387 -9.09 -14.35 -10.71
C ALA A 387 -9.93 -13.09 -10.72
N THR A 388 -10.85 -12.98 -11.68
CA THR A 388 -11.68 -11.78 -11.85
C THR A 388 -12.79 -11.66 -10.82
N LYS A 389 -13.20 -12.77 -10.17
CA LYS A 389 -14.34 -12.78 -9.23
C LYS A 389 -14.05 -13.69 -8.05
N ALA A 390 -14.11 -13.12 -6.84
CA ALA A 390 -13.92 -13.92 -5.63
C ALA A 390 -14.51 -13.27 -4.38
N TRP A 391 -14.58 -14.05 -3.31
CA TRP A 391 -14.72 -13.60 -1.93
C TRP A 391 -13.40 -13.69 -1.20
N ILE A 392 -13.13 -12.74 -0.31
CA ILE A 392 -11.93 -12.77 0.54
C ILE A 392 -12.37 -12.70 2.02
N PRO A 393 -12.52 -13.84 2.71
CA PRO A 393 -12.56 -13.87 4.15
C PRO A 393 -11.15 -13.73 4.72
N ALA A 394 -10.98 -12.89 5.75
CA ALA A 394 -9.74 -12.73 6.48
C ALA A 394 -10.00 -12.53 7.98
N VAL A 395 -9.14 -13.11 8.82
CA VAL A 395 -9.18 -12.97 10.26
C VAL A 395 -7.76 -12.95 10.84
N SER A 396 -7.54 -12.10 11.83
CA SER A 396 -6.29 -12.01 12.60
C SER A 396 -6.61 -11.94 14.08
N VAL A 397 -5.83 -12.68 14.87
CA VAL A 397 -5.84 -12.63 16.34
C VAL A 397 -4.43 -12.29 16.78
N SER A 398 -4.28 -11.20 17.51
CA SER A 398 -2.99 -10.73 18.01
C SER A 398 -3.06 -10.34 19.49
N TYR A 399 -1.94 -10.46 20.20
CA TYR A 399 -1.84 -10.15 21.62
C TYR A 399 -0.59 -9.32 21.90
N LEU A 400 -0.76 -8.06 22.28
CA LEU A 400 0.37 -7.18 22.59
C LEU A 400 0.91 -7.49 23.99
N MET A 401 2.18 -7.88 24.06
CA MET A 401 2.91 -8.09 25.32
C MET A 401 3.98 -7.01 25.46
N GLU A 402 3.80 -6.10 26.40
CA GLU A 402 4.86 -5.22 26.84
C GLU A 402 5.88 -5.99 27.67
N THR A 403 7.17 -5.69 27.51
CA THR A 403 8.26 -6.45 28.14
C THR A 403 9.17 -5.59 29.03
N PRO A 404 8.63 -4.81 29.98
CA PRO A 404 9.41 -3.88 30.81
C PRO A 404 10.50 -4.56 31.66
N GLN A 405 10.40 -5.88 31.88
CA GLN A 405 11.41 -6.68 32.57
C GLN A 405 12.61 -7.06 31.72
N ILE A 406 12.56 -6.83 30.38
CA ILE A 406 13.62 -7.14 29.43
C ILE A 406 14.15 -5.82 28.87
N SER A 407 15.29 -5.34 29.38
CA SER A 407 15.80 -3.99 29.12
C SER A 407 16.14 -3.68 27.65
N TRP A 408 16.23 -4.69 26.80
CA TRP A 408 16.53 -4.52 25.37
C TRP A 408 15.32 -4.80 24.46
N LEU A 409 14.16 -5.09 25.03
CA LEU A 409 12.95 -5.44 24.27
C LEU A 409 11.78 -4.64 24.80
N ASP A 410 11.12 -3.87 23.95
CA ASP A 410 9.99 -3.03 24.33
C ASP A 410 8.69 -3.82 24.35
N SER A 411 8.44 -4.55 23.27
CA SER A 411 7.21 -5.36 23.18
C SER A 411 7.36 -6.54 22.20
N VAL A 412 6.46 -7.51 22.37
CA VAL A 412 6.25 -8.62 21.45
C VAL A 412 4.77 -8.69 21.10
N LEU A 413 4.44 -8.78 19.84
CA LEU A 413 3.08 -8.94 19.31
C LEU A 413 2.97 -10.30 18.60
N PRO A 414 2.70 -11.42 19.28
CA PRO A 414 2.37 -12.66 18.62
C PRO A 414 1.00 -12.58 17.95
N TYR A 415 0.85 -13.28 16.82
CA TYR A 415 -0.39 -13.35 16.05
C TYR A 415 -0.55 -14.67 15.33
N ILE A 416 -1.81 -14.97 15.02
CA ILE A 416 -2.21 -16.01 14.08
C ILE A 416 -3.27 -15.45 13.14
N GLU A 417 -3.13 -15.73 11.85
CA GLU A 417 -3.95 -15.15 10.80
C GLU A 417 -4.38 -16.21 9.79
N TYR A 418 -5.54 -16.00 9.22
CA TYR A 418 -6.03 -16.77 8.08
C TYR A 418 -6.70 -15.84 7.08
N SER A 419 -6.42 -16.04 5.81
CA SER A 419 -7.14 -15.41 4.70
C SER A 419 -7.20 -16.32 3.48
N SER A 420 -8.19 -16.09 2.63
CA SER A 420 -8.37 -16.87 1.42
C SER A 420 -8.97 -16.04 0.30
N ILE A 421 -8.56 -16.29 -0.96
CA ILE A 421 -9.27 -15.86 -2.16
C ILE A 421 -10.12 -17.03 -2.62
N VAL A 422 -11.42 -17.01 -2.29
CA VAL A 422 -12.41 -18.02 -2.66
C VAL A 422 -12.97 -17.64 -4.02
N LYS A 423 -12.49 -18.28 -5.08
CA LYS A 423 -12.75 -17.91 -6.46
C LYS A 423 -14.08 -18.49 -6.95
N ASP A 424 -14.82 -17.72 -7.78
CA ASP A 424 -16.09 -18.17 -8.35
C ASP A 424 -15.89 -19.31 -9.38
N GLU A 425 -14.75 -19.31 -10.08
CA GLU A 425 -14.46 -20.36 -11.07
C GLU A 425 -14.03 -21.65 -10.38
N SER A 426 -14.86 -22.67 -10.46
CA SER A 426 -14.67 -23.94 -9.76
C SER A 426 -13.46 -24.75 -10.26
N ALA A 427 -12.91 -24.42 -11.43
CA ALA A 427 -11.69 -25.04 -11.96
C ALA A 427 -10.42 -24.47 -11.32
N PHE A 428 -10.54 -23.32 -10.63
CA PHE A 428 -9.42 -22.69 -9.97
C PHE A 428 -9.31 -23.16 -8.52
N ASN A 429 -8.08 -23.28 -8.04
CA ASN A 429 -7.80 -23.51 -6.65
C ASN A 429 -8.06 -22.24 -5.82
N ASP A 430 -8.68 -22.35 -4.66
CA ASP A 430 -8.77 -21.25 -3.71
C ASP A 430 -7.40 -20.95 -3.13
N SER A 431 -7.03 -19.67 -3.13
CA SER A 431 -5.75 -19.24 -2.54
C SER A 431 -5.92 -19.07 -1.03
N GLN A 432 -5.43 -20.03 -0.25
CA GLN A 432 -5.52 -20.02 1.19
C GLN A 432 -4.17 -19.72 1.82
N MET A 433 -4.15 -18.94 2.87
CA MET A 433 -2.92 -18.62 3.61
C MET A 433 -3.16 -18.57 5.11
N TRP A 434 -2.34 -19.29 5.86
CA TRP A 434 -2.17 -19.17 7.30
C TRP A 434 -0.84 -18.50 7.60
N VAL A 435 -0.82 -17.60 8.56
CA VAL A 435 0.41 -17.05 9.10
C VAL A 435 0.38 -17.15 10.62
N ALA A 436 1.43 -17.70 11.19
CA ALA A 436 1.68 -17.68 12.62
C ALA A 436 3.03 -17.01 12.85
N GLY A 437 3.05 -15.94 13.65
CA GLY A 437 4.24 -15.15 13.80
C GLY A 437 4.26 -14.26 15.02
N ALA A 438 5.30 -13.46 15.09
CA ALA A 438 5.43 -12.41 16.09
C ALA A 438 6.21 -11.22 15.53
N ALA A 439 5.79 -10.01 15.90
CA ALA A 439 6.57 -8.80 15.71
C ALA A 439 7.27 -8.43 17.03
N TRP A 440 8.54 -8.04 16.96
CA TRP A 440 9.41 -7.71 18.06
C TRP A 440 9.88 -6.27 17.91
N ALA A 441 9.58 -5.42 18.89
CA ALA A 441 9.97 -4.02 18.89
C ALA A 441 11.08 -3.74 19.91
N SER A 442 12.10 -2.99 19.50
CA SER A 442 13.21 -2.57 20.36
C SER A 442 13.84 -1.28 19.83
N GLY A 443 13.48 -0.13 20.39
CA GLY A 443 13.90 1.15 19.86
C GLY A 443 13.55 1.29 18.39
N GLY A 444 14.55 1.58 17.53
CA GLY A 444 14.34 1.64 16.07
C GLY A 444 14.20 0.29 15.37
N TRP A 445 14.40 -0.82 16.07
CA TRP A 445 14.25 -2.16 15.51
C TRP A 445 12.81 -2.64 15.54
N TYR A 446 12.36 -3.15 14.40
CA TYR A 446 11.10 -3.87 14.27
C TYR A 446 11.32 -5.13 13.45
N ILE A 447 11.12 -6.27 14.07
CA ILE A 447 11.50 -7.56 13.53
C ILE A 447 10.26 -8.42 13.40
N TYR A 448 10.01 -8.96 12.20
CA TYR A 448 8.99 -9.98 11.98
C TYR A 448 9.63 -11.36 11.99
N SER A 449 8.98 -12.30 12.65
CA SER A 449 9.32 -13.73 12.60
C SER A 449 8.07 -14.54 12.27
N ASP A 450 7.90 -14.84 10.99
CA ASP A 450 6.65 -15.36 10.45
C ASP A 450 6.84 -16.73 9.81
N LEU A 451 5.94 -17.65 10.10
CA LEU A 451 5.75 -18.88 9.37
C LEU A 451 4.43 -18.80 8.60
N ALA A 452 4.51 -18.65 7.30
CA ALA A 452 3.38 -18.71 6.39
C ALA A 452 3.23 -20.13 5.82
N TYR A 453 1.99 -20.57 5.67
CA TYR A 453 1.62 -21.85 5.06
C TYR A 453 0.45 -21.63 4.12
N SER A 454 0.64 -21.88 2.84
CA SER A 454 -0.30 -21.53 1.79
C SER A 454 -0.35 -22.55 0.68
N ASN A 455 -1.52 -22.72 0.08
CA ASN A 455 -1.71 -23.49 -1.15
C ASN A 455 -1.98 -22.58 -2.34
N GLY A 456 -1.53 -21.34 -2.30
CA GLY A 456 -1.92 -20.46 -3.34
C GLY A 456 -1.36 -19.04 -3.27
N ASN A 457 -0.39 -18.78 -2.43
CA ASN A 457 0.25 -17.48 -2.40
C ASN A 457 1.62 -17.56 -3.09
N TYR A 458 1.81 -16.70 -4.09
CA TYR A 458 3.03 -16.63 -4.89
C TYR A 458 4.31 -16.42 -4.05
N PHE A 459 4.24 -15.72 -2.94
CA PHE A 459 5.39 -15.48 -2.07
C PHE A 459 5.66 -16.60 -1.07
N VAL A 460 4.73 -17.55 -0.90
CA VAL A 460 4.88 -18.63 0.07
C VAL A 460 5.39 -19.92 -0.57
N GLY A 461 5.22 -20.10 -1.87
CA GLY A 461 5.75 -21.24 -2.58
C GLY A 461 5.71 -21.04 -4.08
N ASN A 462 6.49 -21.85 -4.78
CA ASN A 462 6.57 -21.79 -6.22
C ASN A 462 6.62 -23.18 -6.85
N GLU A 463 6.26 -24.20 -6.09
CA GLU A 463 6.25 -25.54 -6.63
C GLU A 463 5.03 -25.75 -7.52
N ALA A 464 5.25 -25.57 -8.80
CA ALA A 464 4.24 -25.83 -9.80
C ALA A 464 3.91 -27.32 -9.89
N ASN A 465 2.67 -27.63 -10.02
CA ASN A 465 2.01 -28.83 -10.53
C ASN A 465 2.87 -30.09 -10.65
N GLY A 466 3.53 -30.49 -9.57
CA GLY A 466 4.20 -31.80 -9.50
C GLY A 466 5.47 -31.98 -10.33
N GLY A 467 5.85 -31.00 -11.14
CA GLY A 467 6.99 -31.12 -12.04
C GLY A 467 8.35 -30.86 -11.42
N GLY A 468 8.39 -30.31 -10.22
CA GLY A 468 9.65 -30.01 -9.54
C GLY A 468 10.46 -28.85 -10.15
N THR A 469 9.91 -28.18 -11.12
CA THR A 469 10.48 -26.99 -11.76
C THR A 469 9.63 -25.78 -11.40
N ASP A 470 10.30 -24.68 -11.20
CA ASP A 470 9.64 -23.40 -11.05
C ASP A 470 9.01 -23.00 -12.39
N ASN A 471 7.70 -22.91 -12.43
CA ASN A 471 6.97 -22.62 -13.65
C ASN A 471 6.47 -21.17 -13.69
N TYR A 472 7.23 -20.24 -13.16
CA TYR A 472 6.88 -18.81 -13.20
C TYR A 472 6.62 -18.29 -14.61
N GLY A 473 7.18 -18.90 -15.62
CA GLY A 473 6.90 -18.60 -17.01
C GLY A 473 5.69 -19.34 -17.57
N ARG A 474 4.82 -19.91 -16.74
CA ARG A 474 3.65 -20.66 -17.20
C ARG A 474 2.39 -20.20 -16.48
N ILE A 475 1.28 -20.14 -17.21
CA ILE A 475 -0.03 -19.77 -16.66
C ILE A 475 -0.53 -20.74 -15.58
N ASP A 476 -0.24 -22.03 -15.74
CA ASP A 476 -0.61 -23.10 -14.80
C ASP A 476 0.36 -23.27 -13.63
N GLY A 477 1.45 -22.53 -13.65
CA GLY A 477 2.49 -22.61 -12.65
C GLY A 477 2.69 -21.33 -11.84
N VAL A 478 2.15 -20.25 -12.32
CA VAL A 478 2.19 -18.99 -11.58
C VAL A 478 1.18 -19.09 -10.47
N GLY A 479 1.54 -19.38 -9.30
CA GLY A 479 0.69 -19.38 -8.07
C GLY A 479 -0.72 -18.85 -8.28
N ASP A 480 -1.34 -18.66 -7.82
CA ASP A 480 -2.48 -18.88 -7.15
C ASP A 480 -3.47 -17.77 -6.94
N PHE A 481 -3.12 -16.58 -7.29
CA PHE A 481 -4.12 -15.53 -7.33
C PHE A 481 -5.09 -15.73 -8.51
N GLY A 482 -4.78 -16.64 -9.39
CA GLY A 482 -5.52 -16.93 -10.61
C GLY A 482 -5.78 -18.40 -10.87
N VAL A 483 -5.15 -18.90 -11.90
CA VAL A 483 -5.45 -20.17 -12.52
C VAL A 483 -4.61 -21.26 -11.93
N ASN A 484 -5.05 -21.95 -10.96
CA ASN A 484 -4.29 -23.13 -10.62
C ASN A 484 -5.18 -24.23 -10.11
N GLY A 485 -5.14 -25.40 -10.78
CA GLY A 485 -5.67 -26.63 -10.24
C GLY A 485 -4.74 -27.30 -9.23
N ASN A 486 -3.68 -26.63 -8.81
CA ASN A 486 -2.70 -27.15 -7.89
C ASN A 486 -3.05 -26.80 -6.45
N ASP A 487 -3.56 -27.74 -5.74
CA ASP A 487 -3.94 -27.66 -4.34
C ASP A 487 -2.76 -27.96 -3.39
N LYS A 488 -1.54 -27.66 -3.81
CA LYS A 488 -0.34 -28.01 -3.06
C LYS A 488 0.01 -26.97 -2.02
N TRP A 489 0.14 -27.42 -0.78
CA TRP A 489 0.56 -26.57 0.33
C TRP A 489 2.07 -26.42 0.41
N ASN A 490 2.50 -25.18 0.59
CA ASN A 490 3.88 -24.76 0.74
C ASN A 490 4.06 -23.97 2.02
N TYR A 491 5.29 -23.83 2.50
CA TYR A 491 5.59 -23.00 3.64
C TYR A 491 6.73 -22.04 3.33
N ARG A 492 6.72 -20.92 4.03
CA ARG A 492 7.83 -19.96 4.11
C ARG A 492 7.98 -19.47 5.55
N PHE A 493 9.16 -19.67 6.12
CA PHE A 493 9.60 -18.94 7.29
C PHE A 493 10.34 -17.69 6.81
N ASN A 494 9.96 -16.54 7.34
CA ASN A 494 10.53 -15.23 7.01
C ASN A 494 10.92 -14.51 8.30
N LEU A 495 12.21 -14.23 8.45
CA LEU A 495 12.71 -13.34 9.51
C LEU A 495 13.09 -12.02 8.84
N ASN A 496 12.28 -10.98 9.05
CA ASN A 496 12.53 -9.65 8.54
C ASN A 496 13.11 -8.78 9.64
N LEU A 497 14.35 -8.36 9.49
CA LEU A 497 15.06 -7.49 10.42
C LEU A 497 14.98 -6.06 9.87
N GLY A 498 14.12 -5.23 10.45
CA GLY A 498 13.95 -3.84 10.06
C GLY A 498 14.51 -2.86 11.09
N TYR A 499 15.32 -1.91 10.64
CA TYR A 499 15.70 -0.74 11.44
C TYR A 499 15.08 0.51 10.83
N TYR A 500 14.35 1.24 11.65
CA TYR A 500 13.61 2.45 11.28
C TYR A 500 14.21 3.65 12.04
N PHE A 501 14.40 4.77 11.34
CA PHE A 501 15.05 5.96 11.89
C PHE A 501 14.36 7.26 11.45
#